data_3a7d96595d202588214902e9934708d4
#
_entry.id   3a7d96595d202588214902e9934708d4
#
_cell.length_a   1.000
_cell.length_b   1.000
_cell.length_c   1.000
_cell.angle_alpha   90.00
_cell.angle_beta   90.00
_cell.angle_gamma   90.00
#
_symmetry.space_group_name_H-M   'P 1'
#
loop_
_entity.id
_entity.type
_entity.pdbx_description
1 polymer ?
#
loop_
_entity_poly.entity_id
_entity_poly.type
_entity_poly.pdbx_seq_one_letter_code
_entity_poly.pdbx_strand_id
1 'polypeptide(L)'
;LMIRRPPRSTRKESSAASDVYKRQNRPCGSCSGYRLRPEALAVKIAKSHVGQVVQLSIKDALEWCQSVPEALSKQKNEIASTILKEIIDRLGFLNNVGLEYLTLSRNAGTLSGGESQRIRLASQIGSGLTGVLYVLDEPSIGLHQRDNDRLLLTLKNLRDQGNTVIVVEHDEEAIREADYVFDIGPGAGVHGGQIVSQGLPIEIEKDQNSLTGKYLSGKLAIPVPIERRSGNGKKISVVKATGNNLKKITAEFPLGKFVCVTGVSGGGKSTLTIETLFKTASMRLNGAKQTPAPCETIKGLEYLDKVIDIDQRPIGRTPRSNPATYTGAFTPIRDWFSGLPEARTRGYKPGRFSFNVKGGRCEACQGDGVIKIEMHFLPDVYVTCETCHGARYNRETLEIKFKSKSIADVLDMTVEDAQEFFKAVPSIREKMDALVRVGLGYIKVGQQATTLSGGEAQRVKLSKELSKRSTGRTLYILDEPTTGLHFDDVRKLLEVLHELVDAGNSVVVIEHNLDVIKTADWIIDIGPEGGDAGGNIVGVGTPETLSKKQKSHTGHYLNELLNSSK
;
A
#
# COMPACT_ATOMS: atom_id res chain seq x y z
N LEU A 1 -5.03 58.54 -1.33
CA LEU A 1 -3.88 57.88 -1.92
C LEU A 1 -4.32 56.51 -2.45
N MET A 2 -4.68 56.45 -3.75
CA MET A 2 -4.98 55.21 -4.47
C MET A 2 -3.67 54.48 -4.80
N ILE A 3 -3.44 53.31 -4.20
CA ILE A 3 -2.33 52.44 -4.56
C ILE A 3 -2.70 51.71 -5.85
N ARG A 4 -2.05 52.03 -6.97
CA ARG A 4 -2.15 51.30 -8.25
C ARG A 4 -1.66 49.87 -8.08
N ARG A 5 -2.52 48.90 -8.40
CA ARG A 5 -2.12 47.51 -8.52
C ARG A 5 -1.11 47.37 -9.67
N PRO A 6 0.00 46.61 -9.53
CA PRO A 6 0.91 46.35 -10.63
C PRO A 6 0.21 45.54 -11.74
N PRO A 7 0.61 45.70 -13.00
CA PRO A 7 -0.01 45.01 -14.13
C PRO A 7 0.14 43.50 -13.95
N ARG A 8 -0.94 42.77 -14.23
CA ARG A 8 -0.93 41.31 -14.31
C ARG A 8 0.10 40.90 -15.37
N SER A 9 1.26 40.35 -14.96
CA SER A 9 2.14 39.66 -15.87
C SER A 9 1.36 38.47 -16.46
N THR A 10 1.32 38.38 -17.78
CA THR A 10 0.86 37.20 -18.51
C THR A 10 1.76 36.03 -18.08
N ARG A 11 1.28 35.20 -17.18
CA ARG A 11 1.91 33.92 -16.85
C ARG A 11 1.90 33.11 -18.15
N LYS A 12 3.05 32.94 -18.78
CA LYS A 12 3.27 31.82 -19.70
C LYS A 12 2.94 30.55 -18.90
N GLU A 13 2.04 29.72 -19.41
CA GLU A 13 1.77 28.42 -18.86
C GLU A 13 3.09 27.63 -18.79
N SER A 14 3.67 27.57 -17.58
CA SER A 14 4.78 26.67 -17.36
C SER A 14 4.18 25.27 -17.36
N SER A 15 4.64 24.38 -18.22
CA SER A 15 4.15 23.02 -18.30
C SER A 15 4.25 22.38 -16.89
N ALA A 16 3.24 21.59 -16.49
CA ALA A 16 3.23 20.89 -15.20
C ALA A 16 4.53 20.10 -14.93
N ALA A 17 5.21 19.67 -16.00
CA ALA A 17 6.54 19.04 -15.94
C ALA A 17 7.65 20.00 -15.47
N SER A 18 7.60 21.29 -15.81
CA SER A 18 8.57 22.29 -15.34
C SER A 18 8.39 22.59 -13.85
N ASP A 19 7.13 22.55 -13.36
CA ASP A 19 6.84 22.79 -11.93
C ASP A 19 7.24 21.60 -11.05
N VAL A 20 7.12 20.38 -11.53
CA VAL A 20 7.59 19.16 -10.83
C VAL A 20 9.11 19.15 -10.75
N TYR A 21 9.82 19.53 -11.82
CA TYR A 21 11.28 19.64 -11.82
C TYR A 21 11.78 20.72 -10.84
N LYS A 22 11.07 21.84 -10.71
CA LYS A 22 11.41 22.93 -9.78
C LYS A 22 11.17 22.59 -8.30
N ARG A 23 10.37 21.55 -8.00
CA ARG A 23 10.04 21.11 -6.63
C ARG A 23 10.91 19.95 -6.12
N GLN A 24 11.96 19.57 -6.83
CA GLN A 24 12.90 18.56 -6.34
C GLN A 24 13.68 19.09 -5.14
N ASN A 25 13.62 18.36 -4.02
CA ASN A 25 14.43 18.66 -2.85
C ASN A 25 15.92 18.43 -3.19
N ARG A 26 16.72 19.49 -3.16
CA ARG A 26 18.18 19.40 -3.27
C ARG A 26 18.81 19.75 -1.93
N PRO A 27 19.90 19.08 -1.53
CA PRO A 27 20.66 19.48 -0.36
C PRO A 27 21.07 20.96 -0.45
N CYS A 28 20.91 21.69 0.64
CA CYS A 28 21.35 23.09 0.71
C CYS A 28 22.88 23.16 0.61
N GLY A 29 23.41 23.93 -0.35
CA GLY A 29 24.85 24.08 -0.56
C GLY A 29 25.58 24.71 0.63
N SER A 30 24.91 25.59 1.40
CA SER A 30 25.51 26.26 2.56
C SER A 30 25.65 25.37 3.79
N CYS A 31 24.67 24.45 4.03
CA CYS A 31 24.69 23.59 5.22
C CYS A 31 24.95 22.12 4.88
N SER A 32 25.21 21.79 3.61
CA SER A 32 25.48 20.42 3.13
C SER A 32 24.44 19.38 3.62
N GLY A 33 23.18 19.81 3.79
CA GLY A 33 22.09 18.97 4.29
C GLY A 33 21.94 18.89 5.82
N TYR A 34 22.87 19.45 6.60
CA TYR A 34 22.80 19.40 8.08
C TYR A 34 21.72 20.30 8.69
N ARG A 35 21.09 21.22 7.93
CA ARG A 35 20.02 22.13 8.34
C ARG A 35 20.42 23.15 9.43
N LEU A 36 21.65 23.14 9.92
CA LEU A 36 22.17 23.94 11.01
C LEU A 36 23.29 24.87 10.53
N ARG A 37 23.51 25.95 11.28
CA ARG A 37 24.61 26.88 11.05
C ARG A 37 25.94 26.24 11.48
N PRO A 38 27.11 26.67 10.90
CA PRO A 38 28.43 26.16 11.27
C PRO A 38 28.75 26.27 12.76
N GLU A 39 28.27 27.35 13.41
CA GLU A 39 28.49 27.58 14.85
C GLU A 39 27.80 26.52 15.71
N ALA A 40 26.59 26.10 15.33
CA ALA A 40 25.87 25.03 16.02
C ALA A 40 26.53 23.66 15.81
N LEU A 41 27.15 23.45 14.64
CA LEU A 41 27.90 22.22 14.33
C LEU A 41 29.30 22.18 14.98
N ALA A 42 29.79 23.31 15.52
CA ALA A 42 31.04 23.33 16.28
C ALA A 42 30.90 22.66 17.64
N VAL A 43 29.69 22.58 18.20
CA VAL A 43 29.42 21.88 19.47
C VAL A 43 29.44 20.38 19.23
N LYS A 44 30.30 19.66 19.98
CA LYS A 44 30.50 18.21 19.85
C LYS A 44 30.34 17.49 21.17
N ILE A 45 29.71 16.32 21.13
CA ILE A 45 29.62 15.35 22.23
C ILE A 45 30.26 14.07 21.73
N ALA A 46 31.18 13.47 22.48
CA ALA A 46 31.92 12.28 22.06
C ALA A 46 32.49 12.40 20.63
N LYS A 47 33.09 13.56 20.30
CA LYS A 47 33.67 13.93 19.00
C LYS A 47 32.67 14.14 17.84
N SER A 48 31.38 13.89 18.02
CA SER A 48 30.34 14.02 16.99
C SER A 48 29.48 15.26 17.24
N HIS A 49 29.16 16.02 16.20
CA HIS A 49 28.17 17.09 16.25
C HIS A 49 26.75 16.54 15.95
N VAL A 50 25.72 17.24 16.36
CA VAL A 50 24.32 16.82 16.23
C VAL A 50 23.94 16.45 14.79
N GLY A 51 24.47 17.17 13.77
CA GLY A 51 24.22 16.86 12.37
C GLY A 51 24.75 15.49 11.93
N GLN A 52 25.87 15.02 12.51
CA GLN A 52 26.38 13.66 12.27
C GLN A 52 25.51 12.62 12.97
N VAL A 53 25.14 12.87 14.22
CA VAL A 53 24.32 11.93 15.02
C VAL A 53 22.95 11.70 14.38
N VAL A 54 22.30 12.74 13.87
CA VAL A 54 20.97 12.56 13.22
C VAL A 54 21.06 11.88 11.84
N GLN A 55 22.23 11.76 11.25
CA GLN A 55 22.44 10.99 10.03
C GLN A 55 22.68 9.50 10.29
N LEU A 56 22.97 9.12 11.53
CA LEU A 56 23.08 7.72 11.92
C LEU A 56 21.73 7.02 11.75
N SER A 57 21.78 5.71 11.50
CA SER A 57 20.60 4.86 11.63
C SER A 57 20.13 4.83 13.10
N ILE A 58 18.87 4.47 13.34
CA ILE A 58 18.35 4.32 14.71
C ILE A 58 19.22 3.37 15.51
N LYS A 59 19.65 2.26 14.91
CA LYS A 59 20.56 1.29 15.53
C LYS A 59 21.90 1.94 15.92
N ASP A 60 22.57 2.56 14.95
CA ASP A 60 23.90 3.17 15.19
C ASP A 60 23.79 4.34 16.17
N ALA A 61 22.67 5.11 16.13
CA ALA A 61 22.43 6.19 17.07
C ALA A 61 22.21 5.66 18.50
N LEU A 62 21.53 4.52 18.65
CA LEU A 62 21.36 3.84 19.93
C LEU A 62 22.70 3.38 20.50
N GLU A 63 23.53 2.70 19.69
CA GLU A 63 24.87 2.26 20.06
C GLU A 63 25.77 3.46 20.42
N TRP A 64 25.69 4.54 19.65
CA TRP A 64 26.41 5.79 19.95
C TRP A 64 25.97 6.38 21.30
N CYS A 65 24.66 6.51 21.56
CA CYS A 65 24.15 7.01 22.82
C CYS A 65 24.61 6.17 24.03
N GLN A 66 24.67 4.85 23.87
CA GLN A 66 25.17 3.93 24.90
C GLN A 66 26.67 4.10 25.18
N SER A 67 27.46 4.48 24.17
CA SER A 67 28.91 4.70 24.31
C SER A 67 29.26 6.10 24.85
N VAL A 68 28.35 7.08 24.80
CA VAL A 68 28.61 8.47 25.25
C VAL A 68 29.11 8.56 26.70
N PRO A 69 28.56 7.80 27.68
CA PRO A 69 29.03 7.87 29.07
C PRO A 69 30.52 7.61 29.23
N GLU A 70 31.12 6.74 28.40
CA GLU A 70 32.56 6.42 28.48
C GLU A 70 33.45 7.61 28.03
N ALA A 71 32.91 8.50 27.21
CA ALA A 71 33.61 9.67 26.68
C ALA A 71 33.40 10.93 27.54
N LEU A 72 32.57 10.88 28.59
CA LEU A 72 32.24 12.02 29.45
C LEU A 72 32.97 11.94 30.81
N SER A 73 33.26 13.11 31.39
CA SER A 73 33.73 13.17 32.78
C SER A 73 32.59 12.81 33.73
N LYS A 74 32.94 12.40 34.99
CA LYS A 74 31.96 12.00 36.00
C LYS A 74 30.86 13.01 36.22
N GLN A 75 31.21 14.29 36.35
CA GLN A 75 30.25 15.40 36.52
C GLN A 75 29.31 15.57 35.29
N LYS A 76 29.85 15.43 34.06
CA LYS A 76 29.04 15.51 32.85
C LYS A 76 28.11 14.30 32.71
N ASN A 77 28.54 13.13 33.16
CA ASN A 77 27.71 11.93 33.20
C ASN A 77 26.51 12.05 34.14
N GLU A 78 26.69 12.66 35.29
CA GLU A 78 25.58 12.92 36.23
C GLU A 78 24.52 13.79 35.59
N ILE A 79 24.92 14.84 34.85
CA ILE A 79 24.00 15.72 34.12
C ILE A 79 23.31 14.99 32.94
N ALA A 80 24.08 14.18 32.21
CA ALA A 80 23.61 13.54 30.99
C ALA A 80 22.79 12.28 31.24
N SER A 81 22.91 11.63 32.40
CA SER A 81 22.34 10.30 32.70
C SER A 81 20.84 10.20 32.45
N THR A 82 20.05 11.16 32.95
CA THR A 82 18.60 11.17 32.77
C THR A 82 18.21 11.42 31.30
N ILE A 83 18.92 12.34 30.62
CA ILE A 83 18.68 12.66 29.21
C ILE A 83 19.04 11.45 28.32
N LEU A 84 20.20 10.84 28.55
CA LEU A 84 20.66 9.67 27.79
C LEU A 84 19.71 8.49 27.98
N LYS A 85 19.25 8.26 29.22
CA LYS A 85 18.28 7.20 29.50
C LYS A 85 17.02 7.38 28.65
N GLU A 86 16.42 8.57 28.67
CA GLU A 86 15.22 8.87 27.88
C GLU A 86 15.43 8.68 26.38
N ILE A 87 16.59 9.12 25.85
CA ILE A 87 16.92 8.95 24.43
C ILE A 87 17.12 7.47 24.10
N ILE A 88 17.85 6.72 24.92
CA ILE A 88 18.11 5.29 24.74
C ILE A 88 16.80 4.50 24.76
N ASP A 89 15.90 4.79 25.70
CA ASP A 89 14.60 4.14 25.78
C ASP A 89 13.78 4.38 24.50
N ARG A 90 13.69 5.61 24.04
CA ARG A 90 12.95 5.97 22.80
C ARG A 90 13.57 5.35 21.55
N LEU A 91 14.89 5.39 21.40
CA LEU A 91 15.58 4.73 20.28
C LEU A 91 15.44 3.22 20.35
N GLY A 92 15.47 2.64 21.57
CA GLY A 92 15.20 1.23 21.84
C GLY A 92 13.82 0.80 21.34
N PHE A 93 12.78 1.59 21.62
CA PHE A 93 11.43 1.31 21.11
C PHE A 93 11.38 1.35 19.58
N LEU A 94 11.99 2.36 18.95
CA LEU A 94 12.06 2.42 17.48
C LEU A 94 12.81 1.23 16.88
N ASN A 95 13.88 0.77 17.53
CA ASN A 95 14.62 -0.43 17.14
C ASN A 95 13.76 -1.70 17.28
N ASN A 96 13.00 -1.83 18.35
CA ASN A 96 12.19 -3.01 18.64
C ASN A 96 10.97 -3.14 17.71
N VAL A 97 10.47 -2.05 17.15
CA VAL A 97 9.39 -2.10 16.15
C VAL A 97 9.90 -2.26 14.69
N GLY A 98 11.18 -2.66 14.52
CA GLY A 98 11.76 -2.95 13.20
C GLY A 98 12.08 -1.71 12.37
N LEU A 99 12.45 -0.59 12.99
CA LEU A 99 12.82 0.66 12.32
C LEU A 99 14.33 0.97 12.45
N GLU A 100 15.15 0.00 12.84
CA GLU A 100 16.58 0.15 13.10
C GLU A 100 17.37 0.75 11.93
N TYR A 101 16.91 0.52 10.71
CA TYR A 101 17.56 0.98 9.47
C TYR A 101 17.26 2.45 9.11
N LEU A 102 16.24 3.07 9.70
CA LEU A 102 15.89 4.47 9.40
C LEU A 102 16.91 5.42 10.01
N THR A 103 17.24 6.49 9.28
CA THR A 103 18.04 7.58 9.83
C THR A 103 17.14 8.59 10.54
N LEU A 104 17.64 9.19 11.64
CA LEU A 104 16.88 10.20 12.40
C LEU A 104 16.61 11.47 11.56
N SER A 105 17.43 11.73 10.52
CA SER A 105 17.27 12.87 9.60
C SER A 105 16.29 12.61 8.46
N ARG A 106 15.73 11.40 8.35
CA ARG A 106 14.86 11.03 7.24
C ARG A 106 13.61 11.91 7.16
N ASN A 107 13.31 12.35 5.96
CA ASN A 107 12.14 13.20 5.72
C ASN A 107 10.84 12.38 5.87
N ALA A 108 9.90 12.86 6.70
CA ALA A 108 8.62 12.20 6.94
C ALA A 108 7.83 11.92 5.64
N GLY A 109 7.94 12.78 4.63
CA GLY A 109 7.29 12.57 3.33
C GLY A 109 7.85 11.41 2.49
N THR A 110 8.95 10.77 2.94
CA THR A 110 9.55 9.59 2.29
C THR A 110 9.30 8.29 3.04
N LEU A 111 8.58 8.36 4.16
CA LEU A 111 8.22 7.18 4.95
C LEU A 111 7.06 6.44 4.28
N SER A 112 7.09 5.12 4.36
CA SER A 112 5.94 4.28 4.02
C SER A 112 4.82 4.41 5.05
N GLY A 113 3.63 3.92 4.72
CA GLY A 113 2.49 3.88 5.66
C GLY A 113 2.83 3.12 6.93
N GLY A 114 3.38 1.92 6.81
CA GLY A 114 3.80 1.08 7.94
C GLY A 114 4.93 1.70 8.76
N GLU A 115 5.96 2.30 8.12
CA GLU A 115 7.02 3.03 8.84
C GLU A 115 6.44 4.17 9.69
N SER A 116 5.53 4.96 9.12
CA SER A 116 4.87 6.08 9.83
C SER A 116 4.03 5.60 11.01
N GLN A 117 3.31 4.50 10.84
CA GLN A 117 2.49 3.89 11.89
C GLN A 117 3.35 3.38 13.04
N ARG A 118 4.46 2.67 12.74
CA ARG A 118 5.39 2.17 13.75
C ARG A 118 6.12 3.28 14.51
N ILE A 119 6.45 4.41 13.86
CA ILE A 119 6.99 5.59 14.56
C ILE A 119 5.98 6.13 15.57
N ARG A 120 4.68 6.22 15.20
CA ARG A 120 3.62 6.64 16.11
C ARG A 120 3.48 5.67 17.28
N LEU A 121 3.48 4.36 16.99
CA LEU A 121 3.43 3.31 18.00
C LEU A 121 4.60 3.44 19.00
N ALA A 122 5.84 3.53 18.51
CA ALA A 122 7.02 3.70 19.35
C ALA A 122 6.95 4.98 20.21
N SER A 123 6.39 6.09 19.66
CA SER A 123 6.19 7.34 20.40
C SER A 123 5.16 7.18 21.54
N GLN A 124 4.12 6.39 21.35
CA GLN A 124 3.10 6.12 22.36
C GLN A 124 3.62 5.19 23.46
N ILE A 125 4.31 4.12 23.07
CA ILE A 125 4.93 3.15 24.00
C ILE A 125 5.97 3.84 24.88
N GLY A 126 6.80 4.70 24.30
CA GLY A 126 7.84 5.45 25.01
C GLY A 126 7.34 6.39 26.11
N SER A 127 6.04 6.56 26.26
CA SER A 127 5.45 7.36 27.36
C SER A 127 5.46 6.64 28.72
N GLY A 128 5.70 5.31 28.75
CA GLY A 128 5.73 4.51 29.98
C GLY A 128 4.42 4.47 30.76
N LEU A 129 3.30 4.78 30.08
CA LEU A 129 1.98 4.80 30.71
C LEU A 129 1.52 3.36 31.02
N THR A 130 0.92 3.16 32.17
CA THR A 130 0.28 1.92 32.62
C THR A 130 -1.24 2.11 32.74
N GLY A 131 -2.01 1.02 32.56
CA GLY A 131 -3.47 1.07 32.62
C GLY A 131 -4.11 1.76 31.41
N VAL A 132 -3.44 1.81 30.28
CA VAL A 132 -3.90 2.43 29.03
C VAL A 132 -4.48 1.38 28.09
N LEU A 133 -5.49 1.76 27.31
CA LEU A 133 -6.00 0.99 26.20
C LEU A 133 -5.28 1.44 24.91
N TYR A 134 -4.53 0.53 24.29
CA TYR A 134 -3.94 0.69 22.97
C TYR A 134 -4.81 -0.01 21.93
N VAL A 135 -5.21 0.71 20.89
CA VAL A 135 -5.93 0.17 19.72
C VAL A 135 -5.07 0.35 18.48
N LEU A 136 -4.70 -0.75 17.85
CA LEU A 136 -3.78 -0.80 16.73
C LEU A 136 -4.48 -1.43 15.53
N ASP A 137 -4.37 -0.78 14.37
CA ASP A 137 -4.94 -1.24 13.11
C ASP A 137 -3.81 -1.72 12.20
N GLU A 138 -3.74 -3.04 11.97
CA GLU A 138 -2.76 -3.74 11.14
C GLU A 138 -1.30 -3.27 11.36
N PRO A 139 -0.75 -3.35 12.58
CA PRO A 139 0.60 -2.85 12.86
C PRO A 139 1.72 -3.66 12.18
N SER A 140 1.44 -4.87 11.70
CA SER A 140 2.37 -5.75 10.96
C SER A 140 2.55 -5.36 9.49
N ILE A 141 1.79 -4.38 8.97
CA ILE A 141 1.83 -3.96 7.55
C ILE A 141 3.27 -3.71 7.07
N GLY A 142 3.64 -4.37 5.96
CA GLY A 142 4.93 -4.19 5.28
C GLY A 142 6.12 -4.69 6.09
N LEU A 143 5.89 -5.52 7.12
CA LEU A 143 6.95 -6.21 7.85
C LEU A 143 7.32 -7.53 7.19
N HIS A 144 8.61 -7.82 7.21
CA HIS A 144 9.09 -9.18 7.01
C HIS A 144 8.80 -10.00 8.28
N GLN A 145 8.60 -11.31 8.14
CA GLN A 145 8.25 -12.19 9.27
C GLN A 145 9.18 -12.01 10.47
N ARG A 146 10.48 -11.93 10.24
CA ARG A 146 11.49 -11.66 11.29
C ARG A 146 11.21 -10.38 12.10
N ASP A 147 10.73 -9.35 11.43
CA ASP A 147 10.47 -8.05 12.08
C ASP A 147 9.10 -8.08 12.78
N ASN A 148 8.17 -8.93 12.31
CA ASN A 148 6.89 -9.19 12.95
C ASN A 148 7.05 -9.82 14.33
N ASP A 149 7.94 -10.81 14.49
CA ASP A 149 8.26 -11.43 15.79
C ASP A 149 8.64 -10.40 16.84
N ARG A 150 9.47 -9.42 16.45
CA ARG A 150 9.89 -8.32 17.35
C ARG A 150 8.75 -7.40 17.74
N LEU A 151 7.86 -7.10 16.77
CA LEU A 151 6.66 -6.31 17.02
C LEU A 151 5.75 -7.03 18.03
N LEU A 152 5.46 -8.32 17.82
CA LEU A 152 4.63 -9.12 18.71
C LEU A 152 5.20 -9.17 20.13
N LEU A 153 6.51 -9.37 20.26
CA LEU A 153 7.19 -9.31 21.57
C LEU A 153 7.00 -7.94 22.23
N THR A 154 7.09 -6.86 21.47
CA THR A 154 6.89 -5.50 21.98
C THR A 154 5.45 -5.28 22.47
N LEU A 155 4.45 -5.79 21.74
CA LEU A 155 3.04 -5.70 22.11
C LEU A 155 2.74 -6.53 23.39
N LYS A 156 3.33 -7.73 23.51
CA LYS A 156 3.24 -8.53 24.72
C LYS A 156 3.84 -7.83 25.93
N ASN A 157 5.01 -7.22 25.77
CA ASN A 157 5.64 -6.45 26.84
C ASN A 157 4.77 -5.27 27.29
N LEU A 158 4.07 -4.60 26.36
CA LEU A 158 3.09 -3.57 26.71
C LEU A 158 1.94 -4.09 27.56
N ARG A 159 1.37 -5.23 27.16
CA ARG A 159 0.32 -5.91 27.92
C ARG A 159 0.81 -6.26 29.32
N ASP A 160 2.00 -6.84 29.42
CA ASP A 160 2.58 -7.31 30.69
C ASP A 160 2.91 -6.16 31.67
N GLN A 161 3.02 -4.93 31.16
CA GLN A 161 3.09 -3.71 31.97
C GLN A 161 1.74 -3.26 32.54
N GLY A 162 0.66 -4.04 32.37
CA GLY A 162 -0.68 -3.74 32.87
C GLY A 162 -1.54 -2.91 31.93
N ASN A 163 -1.24 -2.90 30.64
CA ASN A 163 -2.04 -2.26 29.61
C ASN A 163 -2.99 -3.26 28.94
N THR A 164 -4.03 -2.75 28.29
CA THR A 164 -4.87 -3.51 27.38
C THR A 164 -4.48 -3.17 25.93
N VAL A 165 -4.24 -4.21 25.12
CA VAL A 165 -3.85 -4.04 23.71
C VAL A 165 -4.88 -4.73 22.83
N ILE A 166 -5.57 -3.96 21.99
CA ILE A 166 -6.49 -4.46 20.95
C ILE A 166 -5.80 -4.28 19.61
N VAL A 167 -5.70 -5.37 18.84
CA VAL A 167 -5.05 -5.36 17.53
C VAL A 167 -6.05 -5.86 16.48
N VAL A 168 -6.22 -5.11 15.40
CA VAL A 168 -6.89 -5.60 14.20
C VAL A 168 -5.81 -6.19 13.32
N GLU A 169 -5.89 -7.49 13.02
CA GLU A 169 -4.83 -8.18 12.28
C GLU A 169 -5.37 -9.29 11.37
N HIS A 170 -4.59 -9.56 10.33
CA HIS A 170 -4.81 -10.65 9.38
C HIS A 170 -3.61 -11.62 9.33
N ASP A 171 -2.56 -11.33 10.07
CA ASP A 171 -1.37 -12.16 10.16
C ASP A 171 -1.61 -13.40 11.04
N GLU A 172 -1.27 -14.59 10.53
CA GLU A 172 -1.51 -15.86 11.23
C GLU A 172 -0.80 -15.92 12.57
N GLU A 173 0.46 -15.46 12.64
CA GLU A 173 1.27 -15.51 13.82
C GLU A 173 0.74 -14.56 14.90
N ALA A 174 0.33 -13.35 14.51
CA ALA A 174 -0.31 -12.40 15.41
C ALA A 174 -1.61 -12.94 16.01
N ILE A 175 -2.42 -13.64 15.23
CA ILE A 175 -3.66 -14.26 15.70
C ILE A 175 -3.36 -15.40 16.67
N ARG A 176 -2.37 -16.26 16.39
CA ARG A 176 -1.97 -17.38 17.25
C ARG A 176 -1.39 -16.96 18.59
N GLU A 177 -0.72 -15.82 18.62
CA GLU A 177 -0.07 -15.26 19.79
C GLU A 177 -0.97 -14.38 20.67
N ALA A 178 -2.23 -14.14 20.24
CA ALA A 178 -3.21 -13.38 20.99
C ALA A 178 -3.73 -14.15 22.21
N ASP A 179 -4.02 -13.43 23.31
CA ASP A 179 -4.66 -14.01 24.50
C ASP A 179 -6.16 -14.31 24.25
N TYR A 180 -6.79 -13.56 23.36
CA TYR A 180 -8.20 -13.70 23.01
C TYR A 180 -8.45 -13.17 21.61
N VAL A 181 -9.29 -13.86 20.83
CA VAL A 181 -9.60 -13.50 19.44
C VAL A 181 -11.11 -13.29 19.28
N PHE A 182 -11.47 -12.24 18.57
CA PHE A 182 -12.82 -12.02 18.04
C PHE A 182 -12.76 -12.15 16.52
N ASP A 183 -13.40 -13.18 15.96
CA ASP A 183 -13.52 -13.36 14.51
C ASP A 183 -14.79 -12.69 14.02
N ILE A 184 -14.63 -11.64 13.21
CA ILE A 184 -15.74 -10.81 12.70
C ILE A 184 -16.00 -11.16 11.24
N GLY A 185 -17.24 -11.55 10.94
CA GLY A 185 -17.63 -11.98 9.61
C GLY A 185 -19.14 -12.08 9.47
N PRO A 186 -19.65 -13.09 8.73
CA PRO A 186 -18.93 -14.12 7.94
C PRO A 186 -18.30 -13.61 6.64
N GLY A 187 -18.73 -12.46 6.12
CA GLY A 187 -18.23 -11.83 4.89
C GLY A 187 -17.85 -10.37 5.12
N ALA A 188 -17.67 -9.63 4.05
CA ALA A 188 -17.34 -8.21 4.08
C ALA A 188 -18.59 -7.34 3.81
N GLY A 189 -18.56 -6.07 4.24
CA GLY A 189 -19.62 -5.10 3.99
C GLY A 189 -20.96 -5.50 4.59
N VAL A 190 -22.01 -5.54 3.78
CA VAL A 190 -23.38 -5.89 4.22
C VAL A 190 -23.53 -7.33 4.72
N HIS A 191 -22.61 -8.21 4.35
CA HIS A 191 -22.57 -9.62 4.75
C HIS A 191 -21.72 -9.86 5.99
N GLY A 192 -21.14 -8.81 6.57
CA GLY A 192 -20.26 -8.86 7.72
C GLY A 192 -20.85 -8.25 8.99
N GLY A 193 -19.96 -7.86 9.91
CA GLY A 193 -20.33 -7.13 11.11
C GLY A 193 -20.91 -7.98 12.24
N GLN A 194 -20.77 -9.31 12.18
CA GLN A 194 -21.19 -10.23 13.22
C GLN A 194 -19.97 -10.92 13.83
N ILE A 195 -20.03 -11.21 15.12
CA ILE A 195 -19.04 -12.09 15.76
C ILE A 195 -19.39 -13.52 15.35
N VAL A 196 -18.55 -14.12 14.52
CA VAL A 196 -18.72 -15.50 14.04
C VAL A 196 -18.18 -16.50 15.06
N SER A 197 -17.05 -16.16 15.66
CA SER A 197 -16.37 -16.97 16.69
C SER A 197 -15.60 -16.07 17.63
N GLN A 198 -15.44 -16.49 18.89
CA GLN A 198 -14.64 -15.77 19.88
C GLN A 198 -14.08 -16.74 20.90
N GLY A 199 -12.89 -16.44 21.42
CA GLY A 199 -12.22 -17.29 22.43
C GLY A 199 -10.72 -17.29 22.28
N LEU A 200 -10.09 -18.32 22.84
CA LEU A 200 -8.67 -18.57 22.65
C LEU A 200 -8.37 -18.94 21.19
N PRO A 201 -7.18 -18.66 20.64
CA PRO A 201 -6.83 -19.03 19.26
C PRO A 201 -7.15 -20.49 18.92
N ILE A 202 -6.87 -21.42 19.84
CA ILE A 202 -7.16 -22.86 19.67
C ILE A 202 -8.66 -23.18 19.59
N GLU A 203 -9.53 -22.34 20.16
CA GLU A 203 -10.99 -22.48 20.08
C GLU A 203 -11.48 -22.00 18.72
N ILE A 204 -10.92 -20.91 18.20
CA ILE A 204 -11.19 -20.41 16.84
C ILE A 204 -10.81 -21.46 15.78
N GLU A 205 -9.66 -22.13 15.92
CA GLU A 205 -9.23 -23.22 15.01
C GLU A 205 -10.21 -24.39 14.94
N LYS A 206 -10.91 -24.66 16.03
CA LYS A 206 -11.89 -25.76 16.13
C LYS A 206 -13.27 -25.38 15.60
N ASP A 207 -13.58 -24.07 15.50
CA ASP A 207 -14.90 -23.61 15.07
C ASP A 207 -15.06 -23.81 13.55
N GLN A 208 -16.06 -24.61 13.18
CA GLN A 208 -16.36 -24.90 11.77
C GLN A 208 -16.99 -23.70 11.04
N ASN A 209 -17.57 -22.74 11.75
CA ASN A 209 -18.19 -21.56 11.16
C ASN A 209 -17.14 -20.48 10.86
N SER A 210 -16.02 -20.44 11.60
CA SER A 210 -14.94 -19.50 11.40
C SER A 210 -14.15 -19.82 10.12
N LEU A 211 -14.13 -18.87 9.20
CA LEU A 211 -13.28 -18.95 8.00
C LEU A 211 -11.80 -18.82 8.40
N THR A 212 -11.51 -17.89 9.29
CA THR A 212 -10.18 -17.71 9.91
C THR A 212 -9.71 -19.01 10.55
N GLY A 213 -10.56 -19.67 11.35
CA GLY A 213 -10.24 -20.94 12.01
C GLY A 213 -9.96 -22.08 11.02
N LYS A 214 -10.62 -22.11 9.87
CA LYS A 214 -10.33 -23.10 8.82
C LYS A 214 -8.94 -22.92 8.21
N TYR A 215 -8.48 -21.68 8.05
CA TYR A 215 -7.12 -21.40 7.59
C TYR A 215 -6.09 -21.73 8.68
N LEU A 216 -6.29 -21.27 9.91
CA LEU A 216 -5.41 -21.55 11.05
C LEU A 216 -5.25 -23.07 11.31
N SER A 217 -6.33 -23.86 11.18
CA SER A 217 -6.28 -25.30 11.36
C SER A 217 -5.73 -26.07 10.16
N GLY A 218 -5.37 -25.38 9.05
CA GLY A 218 -4.90 -26.02 7.82
C GLY A 218 -5.98 -26.75 6.99
N LYS A 219 -7.28 -26.70 7.40
CA LYS A 219 -8.39 -27.26 6.60
C LYS A 219 -8.56 -26.56 5.28
N LEU A 220 -8.28 -25.25 5.25
CA LEU A 220 -8.13 -24.45 4.04
C LEU A 220 -6.70 -23.93 3.99
N ALA A 221 -6.11 -23.98 2.80
CA ALA A 221 -4.77 -23.45 2.57
C ALA A 221 -4.65 -22.97 1.13
N ILE A 222 -3.77 -22.02 0.91
CA ILE A 222 -3.36 -21.64 -0.45
C ILE A 222 -2.38 -22.73 -0.93
N PRO A 223 -2.69 -23.43 -2.03
CA PRO A 223 -1.88 -24.56 -2.47
C PRO A 223 -0.52 -24.11 -3.03
N VAL A 224 0.51 -24.91 -2.79
CA VAL A 224 1.80 -24.75 -3.48
C VAL A 224 1.64 -25.31 -4.90
N PRO A 225 1.98 -24.58 -5.97
CA PRO A 225 1.93 -25.11 -7.32
C PRO A 225 2.82 -26.35 -7.48
N ILE A 226 2.28 -27.41 -8.08
CA ILE A 226 3.01 -28.68 -8.31
C ILE A 226 4.17 -28.44 -9.28
N GLU A 227 3.93 -27.64 -10.32
CA GLU A 227 4.93 -27.27 -11.32
C GLU A 227 5.08 -25.76 -11.40
N ARG A 228 6.32 -25.30 -11.51
CA ARG A 228 6.63 -23.88 -11.73
C ARG A 228 6.67 -23.59 -13.23
N ARG A 229 6.09 -22.44 -13.65
CA ARG A 229 6.12 -22.05 -15.06
C ARG A 229 7.55 -21.88 -15.55
N SER A 230 7.85 -22.41 -16.73
CA SER A 230 9.17 -22.22 -17.37
C SER A 230 9.40 -20.78 -17.85
N GLY A 231 8.29 -20.03 -18.08
CA GLY A 231 8.32 -18.72 -18.72
C GLY A 231 8.54 -18.83 -20.24
N ASN A 232 8.79 -17.68 -20.87
CA ASN A 232 8.96 -17.60 -22.33
C ASN A 232 10.45 -17.58 -22.77
N GLY A 233 11.38 -17.88 -21.88
CA GLY A 233 12.84 -17.86 -22.12
C GLY A 233 13.46 -16.47 -22.21
N LYS A 234 12.67 -15.39 -22.13
CA LYS A 234 13.14 -14.00 -22.17
C LYS A 234 13.23 -13.43 -20.76
N LYS A 235 14.06 -12.42 -20.57
CA LYS A 235 14.24 -11.76 -19.29
C LYS A 235 14.49 -10.26 -19.43
N ILE A 236 14.16 -9.50 -18.40
CA ILE A 236 14.62 -8.13 -18.22
C ILE A 236 15.80 -8.19 -17.27
N SER A 237 16.88 -7.48 -17.61
CA SER A 237 18.05 -7.39 -16.75
C SER A 237 18.30 -5.93 -16.36
N VAL A 238 18.17 -5.63 -15.07
CA VAL A 238 18.58 -4.36 -14.47
C VAL A 238 20.06 -4.50 -14.09
N VAL A 239 20.94 -3.75 -14.76
CA VAL A 239 22.39 -3.93 -14.63
C VAL A 239 22.96 -2.86 -13.70
N LYS A 240 23.69 -3.28 -12.66
CA LYS A 240 24.40 -2.44 -11.70
C LYS A 240 23.53 -1.29 -11.14
N ALA A 241 22.40 -1.60 -10.57
CA ALA A 241 21.56 -0.63 -9.87
C ALA A 241 22.26 -0.09 -8.62
N THR A 242 22.26 1.24 -8.45
CA THR A 242 22.94 1.94 -7.35
C THR A 242 22.04 2.94 -6.62
N GLY A 243 20.74 2.90 -6.85
CA GLY A 243 19.76 3.78 -6.18
C GLY A 243 19.72 3.51 -4.68
N ASN A 244 19.63 4.56 -3.88
CA ASN A 244 19.58 4.50 -2.41
C ASN A 244 20.65 3.55 -1.83
N ASN A 245 20.22 2.48 -1.15
CA ASN A 245 21.13 1.51 -0.50
C ASN A 245 21.61 0.39 -1.43
N LEU A 246 21.20 0.32 -2.70
CA LEU A 246 21.60 -0.76 -3.61
C LEU A 246 23.10 -0.76 -3.91
N LYS A 247 23.76 -1.92 -3.80
CA LYS A 247 25.23 -2.13 -3.89
C LYS A 247 25.67 -2.56 -5.29
N LYS A 248 25.33 -1.78 -6.35
CA LYS A 248 25.64 -2.10 -7.76
C LYS A 248 25.11 -3.48 -8.18
N ILE A 249 23.91 -3.83 -7.73
CA ILE A 249 23.34 -5.14 -7.99
C ILE A 249 22.85 -5.29 -9.42
N THR A 250 22.96 -6.51 -9.94
CA THR A 250 22.34 -6.89 -11.22
C THR A 250 21.24 -7.91 -10.95
N ALA A 251 20.01 -7.54 -11.31
CA ALA A 251 18.82 -8.38 -11.11
C ALA A 251 18.19 -8.78 -12.43
N GLU A 252 17.80 -10.05 -12.55
CA GLU A 252 17.16 -10.61 -13.72
C GLU A 252 15.72 -11.01 -13.42
N PHE A 253 14.79 -10.46 -14.18
CA PHE A 253 13.36 -10.71 -14.07
C PHE A 253 12.92 -11.57 -15.27
N PRO A 254 12.70 -12.88 -15.11
CA PRO A 254 12.22 -13.74 -16.19
C PRO A 254 10.81 -13.34 -16.60
N LEU A 255 10.54 -13.32 -17.92
CA LEU A 255 9.25 -12.95 -18.49
C LEU A 255 8.31 -14.15 -18.62
N GLY A 256 6.98 -13.88 -18.58
CA GLY A 256 5.95 -14.91 -18.58
C GLY A 256 5.93 -15.72 -17.28
N LYS A 257 6.30 -15.10 -16.17
CA LYS A 257 6.34 -15.69 -14.82
C LYS A 257 5.69 -14.80 -13.78
N PHE A 258 5.29 -15.41 -12.67
CA PHE A 258 4.96 -14.75 -11.42
C PHE A 258 6.23 -14.61 -10.59
N VAL A 259 6.75 -13.41 -10.47
CA VAL A 259 8.04 -13.10 -9.81
C VAL A 259 7.77 -12.36 -8.50
N CYS A 260 8.27 -12.87 -7.38
CA CYS A 260 8.26 -12.17 -6.11
C CYS A 260 9.62 -11.51 -5.82
N VAL A 261 9.60 -10.26 -5.40
CA VAL A 261 10.76 -9.55 -4.84
C VAL A 261 10.58 -9.49 -3.33
N THR A 262 11.43 -10.20 -2.61
CA THR A 262 11.33 -10.44 -1.17
C THR A 262 12.51 -9.85 -0.40
N GLY A 263 12.49 -9.97 0.91
CA GLY A 263 13.56 -9.57 1.82
C GLY A 263 13.09 -8.62 2.91
N VAL A 264 13.96 -8.33 3.85
CA VAL A 264 13.67 -7.51 5.04
C VAL A 264 13.21 -6.10 4.70
N SER A 265 12.54 -5.45 5.66
CA SER A 265 12.12 -4.05 5.53
C SER A 265 13.34 -3.15 5.35
N GLY A 266 13.24 -2.15 4.44
CA GLY A 266 14.40 -1.29 4.11
C GLY A 266 15.52 -1.95 3.28
N GLY A 267 15.40 -3.22 2.87
CA GLY A 267 16.41 -3.96 2.10
C GLY A 267 16.69 -3.40 0.70
N GLY A 268 15.78 -2.59 0.11
CA GLY A 268 15.94 -2.00 -1.22
C GLY A 268 14.99 -2.54 -2.29
N LYS A 269 13.97 -3.33 -1.91
CA LYS A 269 12.98 -3.93 -2.82
C LYS A 269 12.30 -2.90 -3.72
N SER A 270 11.66 -1.89 -3.14
CA SER A 270 10.95 -0.83 -3.89
C SER A 270 11.92 0.03 -4.68
N THR A 271 13.17 0.22 -4.22
CA THR A 271 14.22 0.92 -4.98
C THR A 271 14.57 0.17 -6.27
N LEU A 272 14.76 -1.15 -6.21
CA LEU A 272 15.03 -1.96 -7.39
C LEU A 272 13.83 -2.01 -8.33
N THR A 273 12.64 -2.32 -7.78
CA THR A 273 11.45 -2.68 -8.58
C THR A 273 10.72 -1.43 -9.07
N ILE A 274 10.42 -0.47 -8.17
CA ILE A 274 9.63 0.72 -8.51
C ILE A 274 10.54 1.84 -9.03
N GLU A 275 11.55 2.26 -8.22
CA GLU A 275 12.34 3.43 -8.55
C GLU A 275 13.26 3.18 -9.76
N THR A 276 13.81 1.97 -9.92
CA THR A 276 14.72 1.64 -11.01
C THR A 276 14.00 0.99 -12.19
N LEU A 277 13.40 -0.20 -12.02
CA LEU A 277 12.80 -0.96 -13.12
C LEU A 277 11.55 -0.28 -13.67
N PHE A 278 10.53 -0.02 -12.82
CA PHE A 278 9.26 0.54 -13.27
C PHE A 278 9.44 1.92 -13.91
N LYS A 279 10.12 2.85 -13.22
CA LYS A 279 10.27 4.21 -13.75
C LYS A 279 11.02 4.24 -15.08
N THR A 280 12.08 3.42 -15.24
CA THR A 280 12.81 3.32 -16.51
C THR A 280 11.94 2.70 -17.61
N ALA A 281 11.24 1.60 -17.31
CA ALA A 281 10.35 0.95 -18.25
C ALA A 281 9.19 1.87 -18.65
N SER A 282 8.58 2.57 -17.71
CA SER A 282 7.50 3.53 -17.94
C SER A 282 7.95 4.71 -18.81
N MET A 283 9.17 5.19 -18.61
CA MET A 283 9.75 6.25 -19.45
C MET A 283 9.95 5.76 -20.89
N ARG A 284 10.48 4.54 -21.08
CA ARG A 284 10.80 4.00 -22.41
C ARG A 284 9.57 3.48 -23.18
N LEU A 285 8.66 2.78 -22.49
CA LEU A 285 7.50 2.11 -23.11
C LEU A 285 6.24 2.99 -23.12
N ASN A 286 6.00 3.72 -22.02
CA ASN A 286 4.77 4.50 -21.87
C ASN A 286 4.98 6.00 -22.10
N GLY A 287 6.22 6.46 -22.38
CA GLY A 287 6.53 7.89 -22.57
C GLY A 287 6.38 8.75 -21.31
N ALA A 288 6.40 8.15 -20.12
CA ALA A 288 6.23 8.87 -18.85
C ALA A 288 7.42 9.79 -18.53
N LYS A 289 7.13 10.96 -17.96
CA LYS A 289 8.15 11.92 -17.52
C LYS A 289 8.47 11.67 -16.05
N GLN A 290 9.29 10.68 -15.77
CA GLN A 290 9.73 10.32 -14.42
C GLN A 290 11.26 10.23 -14.38
N THR A 291 11.86 10.46 -13.20
CA THR A 291 13.31 10.29 -13.01
C THR A 291 13.53 8.92 -12.33
N PRO A 292 14.11 7.95 -13.04
CA PRO A 292 14.44 6.65 -12.45
C PRO A 292 15.65 6.77 -11.50
N ALA A 293 15.75 5.82 -10.57
CA ALA A 293 16.96 5.64 -9.79
C ALA A 293 18.12 5.16 -10.68
N PRO A 294 19.38 5.49 -10.33
CA PRO A 294 20.52 5.23 -11.20
C PRO A 294 20.81 3.73 -11.34
N CYS A 295 21.05 3.30 -12.58
CA CYS A 295 21.60 2.00 -12.97
C CYS A 295 22.42 2.17 -14.25
N GLU A 296 23.28 1.19 -14.56
CA GLU A 296 24.08 1.27 -15.78
C GLU A 296 23.18 1.16 -17.02
N THR A 297 22.33 0.15 -17.09
CA THR A 297 21.35 -0.06 -18.18
C THR A 297 20.25 -1.04 -17.78
N ILE A 298 19.14 -0.99 -18.51
CA ILE A 298 18.10 -2.03 -18.45
C ILE A 298 17.96 -2.62 -19.84
N LYS A 299 18.16 -3.95 -19.95
CA LYS A 299 18.05 -4.75 -21.17
C LYS A 299 16.75 -5.55 -21.16
N GLY A 300 16.22 -5.91 -22.32
CA GLY A 300 15.05 -6.78 -22.46
C GLY A 300 13.70 -6.05 -22.45
N LEU A 301 13.67 -4.71 -22.42
CA LEU A 301 12.42 -3.94 -22.48
C LEU A 301 11.73 -4.05 -23.84
N GLU A 302 12.46 -4.37 -24.90
CA GLU A 302 11.96 -4.62 -26.26
C GLU A 302 10.99 -5.82 -26.36
N TYR A 303 10.98 -6.68 -25.35
CA TYR A 303 10.05 -7.82 -25.28
C TYR A 303 8.68 -7.44 -24.73
N LEU A 304 8.50 -6.21 -24.26
CA LEU A 304 7.28 -5.72 -23.64
C LEU A 304 6.62 -4.64 -24.49
N ASP A 305 5.29 -4.58 -24.43
CA ASP A 305 4.49 -3.51 -25.06
C ASP A 305 4.25 -2.35 -24.08
N LYS A 306 4.08 -2.64 -22.81
CA LYS A 306 3.81 -1.65 -21.75
C LYS A 306 4.18 -2.17 -20.36
N VAL A 307 4.33 -1.25 -19.42
CA VAL A 307 4.45 -1.53 -17.99
C VAL A 307 3.32 -0.83 -17.22
N ILE A 308 2.77 -1.51 -16.21
CA ILE A 308 1.68 -1.01 -15.39
C ILE A 308 2.05 -1.18 -13.93
N ASP A 309 1.99 -0.07 -13.19
CA ASP A 309 2.16 -0.02 -11.74
C ASP A 309 0.77 -0.05 -11.08
N ILE A 310 0.57 -0.97 -10.16
CA ILE A 310 -0.65 -1.13 -9.39
C ILE A 310 -0.29 -0.89 -7.92
N ASP A 311 -0.28 0.38 -7.56
CA ASP A 311 0.07 0.87 -6.22
C ASP A 311 -1.16 1.09 -5.33
N GLN A 312 -0.93 1.34 -4.05
CA GLN A 312 -1.97 1.58 -3.04
C GLN A 312 -2.48 3.04 -3.01
N ARG A 313 -1.97 3.93 -3.88
CA ARG A 313 -2.43 5.32 -3.93
C ARG A 313 -3.91 5.41 -4.31
N PRO A 314 -4.67 6.37 -3.76
CA PRO A 314 -6.08 6.52 -4.08
C PRO A 314 -6.34 6.62 -5.59
N ILE A 315 -7.46 6.05 -6.06
CA ILE A 315 -7.90 6.10 -7.47
C ILE A 315 -8.36 7.50 -7.91
N GLY A 316 -8.42 8.44 -6.99
CA GLY A 316 -8.74 9.85 -7.22
C GLY A 316 -8.65 10.66 -5.94
N ARG A 317 -8.56 11.98 -6.08
CA ARG A 317 -8.38 12.92 -4.97
C ARG A 317 -9.65 13.69 -4.61
N THR A 318 -10.75 13.45 -5.31
CA THR A 318 -12.00 14.18 -5.13
C THR A 318 -13.15 13.21 -4.82
N PRO A 319 -14.21 13.66 -4.13
CA PRO A 319 -15.40 12.85 -3.87
C PRO A 319 -16.11 12.34 -5.14
N ARG A 320 -15.83 12.93 -6.31
CA ARG A 320 -16.38 12.51 -7.62
C ARG A 320 -15.73 11.26 -8.16
N SER A 321 -14.49 10.98 -7.78
CA SER A 321 -13.79 9.76 -8.18
C SER A 321 -14.39 8.58 -7.42
N ASN A 322 -14.74 7.52 -8.13
CA ASN A 322 -15.32 6.29 -7.57
C ASN A 322 -14.96 5.08 -8.44
N PRO A 323 -15.21 3.84 -7.98
CA PRO A 323 -14.93 2.62 -8.73
C PRO A 323 -15.54 2.62 -10.14
N ALA A 324 -16.81 3.04 -10.30
CA ALA A 324 -17.46 3.08 -11.61
C ALA A 324 -16.77 4.02 -12.61
N THR A 325 -16.35 5.21 -12.15
CA THR A 325 -15.65 6.17 -13.03
C THR A 325 -14.24 5.68 -13.37
N TYR A 326 -13.54 5.09 -12.41
CA TYR A 326 -12.17 4.64 -12.62
C TYR A 326 -12.07 3.42 -13.55
N THR A 327 -12.95 2.43 -13.38
CA THR A 327 -13.00 1.22 -14.24
C THR A 327 -13.60 1.50 -15.60
N GLY A 328 -14.26 2.65 -15.78
CA GLY A 328 -14.99 3.02 -16.99
C GLY A 328 -16.39 2.40 -17.07
N ALA A 329 -16.90 1.81 -16.00
CA ALA A 329 -18.27 1.26 -15.93
C ALA A 329 -19.34 2.37 -15.97
N PHE A 330 -19.01 3.58 -15.52
CA PHE A 330 -19.95 4.68 -15.47
C PHE A 330 -20.40 5.17 -16.85
N THR A 331 -19.57 5.05 -17.88
CA THR A 331 -19.95 5.43 -19.25
C THR A 331 -21.09 4.56 -19.78
N PRO A 332 -21.00 3.23 -19.86
CA PRO A 332 -22.11 2.41 -20.32
C PRO A 332 -23.35 2.49 -19.40
N ILE A 333 -23.20 2.78 -18.10
CA ILE A 333 -24.36 3.03 -17.22
C ILE A 333 -25.11 4.29 -17.66
N ARG A 334 -24.42 5.40 -17.93
CA ARG A 334 -25.04 6.64 -18.42
C ARG A 334 -25.69 6.46 -19.80
N ASP A 335 -25.03 5.75 -20.70
CA ASP A 335 -25.56 5.43 -22.02
C ASP A 335 -26.84 4.60 -21.92
N TRP A 336 -26.86 3.62 -21.00
CA TRP A 336 -28.05 2.81 -20.73
C TRP A 336 -29.22 3.66 -20.26
N PHE A 337 -29.01 4.53 -19.24
CA PHE A 337 -30.08 5.40 -18.74
C PHE A 337 -30.59 6.40 -19.79
N SER A 338 -29.70 6.95 -20.61
CA SER A 338 -30.11 7.85 -21.69
C SER A 338 -30.88 7.15 -22.82
N GLY A 339 -30.69 5.84 -22.93
CA GLY A 339 -31.41 4.98 -23.89
C GLY A 339 -32.82 4.58 -23.47
N LEU A 340 -33.20 4.82 -22.22
CA LEU A 340 -34.54 4.46 -21.73
C LEU A 340 -35.63 5.29 -22.42
N PRO A 341 -36.85 4.72 -22.65
CA PRO A 341 -37.93 5.41 -23.34
C PRO A 341 -38.27 6.78 -22.76
N GLU A 342 -38.38 6.87 -21.44
CA GLU A 342 -38.70 8.14 -20.77
C GLU A 342 -37.56 9.18 -20.90
N ALA A 343 -36.31 8.78 -20.83
CA ALA A 343 -35.16 9.67 -21.04
C ALA A 343 -35.14 10.19 -22.48
N ARG A 344 -35.44 9.34 -23.46
CA ARG A 344 -35.53 9.74 -24.88
C ARG A 344 -36.68 10.73 -25.13
N THR A 345 -37.85 10.49 -24.54
CA THR A 345 -39.01 11.39 -24.66
C THR A 345 -38.70 12.78 -24.12
N ARG A 346 -37.92 12.84 -23.01
CA ARG A 346 -37.48 14.12 -22.40
C ARG A 346 -36.24 14.72 -23.10
N GLY A 347 -35.68 14.07 -24.14
CA GLY A 347 -34.49 14.52 -24.85
C GLY A 347 -33.20 14.44 -24.03
N TYR A 348 -33.14 13.58 -23.02
CA TYR A 348 -32.00 13.46 -22.12
C TYR A 348 -30.87 12.68 -22.81
N LYS A 349 -29.71 13.31 -22.92
CA LYS A 349 -28.49 12.75 -23.48
C LYS A 349 -27.61 12.16 -22.32
N PRO A 350 -26.58 11.32 -22.60
CA PRO A 350 -25.70 10.76 -21.58
C PRO A 350 -25.07 11.78 -20.62
N GLY A 351 -24.87 13.02 -21.07
CA GLY A 351 -24.38 14.13 -20.23
C GLY A 351 -25.32 14.48 -19.08
N ARG A 352 -26.65 14.29 -19.24
CA ARG A 352 -27.65 14.52 -18.18
C ARG A 352 -27.41 13.61 -16.98
N PHE A 353 -26.94 12.41 -17.21
CA PHE A 353 -26.65 11.38 -16.21
C PHE A 353 -25.21 11.45 -15.67
N SER A 354 -24.49 12.54 -15.94
CA SER A 354 -23.15 12.79 -15.40
C SER A 354 -23.20 13.76 -14.24
N PHE A 355 -22.71 13.35 -13.06
CA PHE A 355 -22.56 14.26 -11.93
C PHE A 355 -21.41 15.29 -12.10
N ASN A 356 -20.60 15.16 -13.15
CA ASN A 356 -19.51 16.10 -13.46
C ASN A 356 -19.96 17.26 -14.37
N VAL A 357 -21.10 17.14 -15.05
CA VAL A 357 -21.58 18.09 -16.07
C VAL A 357 -22.85 18.77 -15.56
N LYS A 358 -22.98 20.07 -15.83
CA LYS A 358 -24.20 20.82 -15.53
C LYS A 358 -25.41 20.26 -16.27
N GLY A 359 -26.58 20.43 -15.69
CA GLY A 359 -27.87 20.07 -16.29
C GLY A 359 -28.59 18.91 -15.57
N GLY A 360 -27.88 17.86 -15.16
CA GLY A 360 -28.49 16.74 -14.40
C GLY A 360 -28.01 16.58 -12.97
N ARG A 361 -26.89 17.21 -12.63
CA ARG A 361 -26.32 17.15 -11.28
C ARG A 361 -27.03 18.09 -10.30
N CYS A 362 -26.91 17.80 -9.03
CA CYS A 362 -27.26 18.75 -7.98
C CYS A 362 -26.29 19.95 -8.03
N GLU A 363 -26.82 21.15 -8.22
CA GLU A 363 -25.97 22.34 -8.31
C GLU A 363 -25.49 22.86 -6.94
N ALA A 364 -26.18 22.53 -5.82
CA ALA A 364 -25.76 22.89 -4.47
C ALA A 364 -24.41 22.24 -4.11
N CYS A 365 -24.26 20.93 -4.34
CA CYS A 365 -22.99 20.22 -4.14
C CYS A 365 -22.19 20.01 -5.42
N GLN A 366 -22.64 20.56 -6.54
CA GLN A 366 -22.03 20.41 -7.87
C GLN A 366 -21.75 18.94 -8.28
N GLY A 367 -22.55 18.01 -7.77
CA GLY A 367 -22.43 16.58 -8.06
C GLY A 367 -21.51 15.80 -7.13
N ASP A 368 -20.96 16.42 -6.08
CA ASP A 368 -20.11 15.74 -5.07
C ASP A 368 -20.93 14.85 -4.14
N GLY A 369 -22.22 15.18 -3.92
CA GLY A 369 -23.08 14.52 -2.93
C GLY A 369 -22.80 15.00 -1.50
N VAL A 370 -21.67 15.67 -1.28
CA VAL A 370 -21.22 16.24 -0.01
C VAL A 370 -20.79 17.68 -0.21
N ILE A 371 -20.82 18.47 0.85
CA ILE A 371 -20.31 19.84 0.89
C ILE A 371 -19.02 19.80 1.71
N LYS A 372 -17.94 20.30 1.13
CA LYS A 372 -16.64 20.44 1.79
C LYS A 372 -16.64 21.72 2.64
N ILE A 373 -16.37 21.58 3.91
CA ILE A 373 -16.14 22.68 4.83
C ILE A 373 -14.63 22.77 5.07
N GLU A 374 -14.00 23.80 4.51
CA GLU A 374 -12.56 24.01 4.66
C GLU A 374 -12.25 24.57 6.05
N MET A 375 -11.39 23.87 6.79
CA MET A 375 -10.93 24.28 8.11
C MET A 375 -9.44 24.62 8.02
N HIS A 376 -9.06 25.89 8.23
CA HIS A 376 -7.70 26.39 7.99
C HIS A 376 -6.59 25.67 8.78
N PHE A 377 -6.88 25.09 9.95
CA PHE A 377 -5.91 24.45 10.84
C PHE A 377 -6.26 23.00 11.19
N LEU A 378 -7.39 22.49 10.71
CA LEU A 378 -7.88 21.13 10.93
C LEU A 378 -8.14 20.46 9.58
N PRO A 379 -8.22 19.12 9.53
CA PRO A 379 -8.63 18.41 8.33
C PRO A 379 -10.01 18.90 7.85
N ASP A 380 -10.18 19.02 6.54
CA ASP A 380 -11.45 19.39 5.92
C ASP A 380 -12.57 18.42 6.32
N VAL A 381 -13.75 18.96 6.65
CA VAL A 381 -14.94 18.18 6.99
C VAL A 381 -15.86 18.09 5.79
N TYR A 382 -16.38 16.91 5.53
CA TYR A 382 -17.34 16.64 4.45
C TYR A 382 -18.71 16.33 5.06
N VAL A 383 -19.71 17.16 4.75
CA VAL A 383 -21.08 17.00 5.24
C VAL A 383 -21.98 16.62 4.07
N THR A 384 -22.92 15.69 4.28
CA THR A 384 -23.89 15.29 3.25
C THR A 384 -24.68 16.52 2.77
N CYS A 385 -24.83 16.65 1.45
CA CYS A 385 -25.58 17.76 0.85
C CYS A 385 -27.07 17.68 1.22
N GLU A 386 -27.58 18.71 1.89
CA GLU A 386 -28.98 18.79 2.33
C GLU A 386 -29.99 18.82 1.16
N THR A 387 -29.58 19.37 0.00
CA THR A 387 -30.47 19.48 -1.18
C THR A 387 -30.70 18.15 -1.88
N CYS A 388 -29.66 17.34 -2.03
CA CYS A 388 -29.78 16.05 -2.74
C CYS A 388 -29.62 14.82 -1.84
N HIS A 389 -29.41 15.02 -0.53
CA HIS A 389 -29.22 13.94 0.45
C HIS A 389 -28.20 12.88 0.01
N GLY A 390 -27.10 13.32 -0.62
CA GLY A 390 -26.05 12.43 -1.12
C GLY A 390 -26.28 11.87 -2.52
N ALA A 391 -27.47 12.04 -3.12
CA ALA A 391 -27.85 11.47 -4.42
C ALA A 391 -27.10 12.05 -5.62
N ARG A 392 -26.37 13.18 -5.47
CA ARG A 392 -25.54 13.85 -6.52
C ARG A 392 -26.29 14.48 -7.69
N TYR A 393 -27.58 14.15 -7.92
CA TYR A 393 -28.38 14.60 -9.06
C TYR A 393 -29.55 15.48 -8.63
N ASN A 394 -30.11 16.19 -9.58
CA ASN A 394 -31.36 16.91 -9.41
C ASN A 394 -32.57 15.95 -9.52
N ARG A 395 -33.74 16.44 -9.06
CA ARG A 395 -34.95 15.63 -8.98
C ARG A 395 -35.39 15.06 -10.33
N GLU A 396 -35.36 15.84 -11.40
CA GLU A 396 -35.82 15.43 -12.74
C GLU A 396 -34.95 14.31 -13.33
N THR A 397 -33.64 14.27 -13.01
CA THR A 397 -32.76 13.18 -13.44
C THR A 397 -33.06 11.90 -12.66
N LEU A 398 -33.41 12.00 -11.35
CA LEU A 398 -33.73 10.88 -10.51
C LEU A 398 -35.10 10.24 -10.82
N GLU A 399 -35.99 10.94 -11.53
CA GLU A 399 -37.27 10.39 -12.00
C GLU A 399 -37.07 9.31 -13.06
N ILE A 400 -35.97 9.34 -13.82
CA ILE A 400 -35.66 8.30 -14.80
C ILE A 400 -35.21 7.04 -14.08
N LYS A 401 -35.99 5.96 -14.25
CA LYS A 401 -35.78 4.69 -13.54
C LYS A 401 -35.65 3.52 -14.51
N PHE A 402 -34.74 2.60 -14.18
CA PHE A 402 -34.63 1.28 -14.77
C PHE A 402 -34.89 0.23 -13.69
N LYS A 403 -35.84 -0.69 -13.91
CA LYS A 403 -36.29 -1.65 -12.87
C LYS A 403 -36.54 -0.97 -11.51
N SER A 404 -37.25 0.15 -11.51
CA SER A 404 -37.59 0.97 -10.32
C SER A 404 -36.40 1.65 -9.62
N LYS A 405 -35.18 1.60 -10.17
CA LYS A 405 -33.97 2.21 -9.61
C LYS A 405 -33.51 3.39 -10.47
N SER A 406 -33.21 4.52 -9.85
CA SER A 406 -32.57 5.69 -10.47
C SER A 406 -31.06 5.47 -10.64
N ILE A 407 -30.38 6.37 -11.36
CA ILE A 407 -28.92 6.31 -11.48
C ILE A 407 -28.20 6.50 -10.13
N ALA A 408 -28.80 7.25 -9.20
CA ALA A 408 -28.23 7.41 -7.85
C ALA A 408 -28.35 6.10 -7.07
N ASP A 409 -29.48 5.39 -7.16
CA ASP A 409 -29.66 4.09 -6.52
C ASP A 409 -28.65 3.07 -7.07
N VAL A 410 -28.34 3.12 -8.38
CA VAL A 410 -27.31 2.25 -8.98
C VAL A 410 -25.91 2.55 -8.43
N LEU A 411 -25.58 3.83 -8.21
CA LEU A 411 -24.31 4.19 -7.60
C LEU A 411 -24.22 3.76 -6.12
N ASP A 412 -25.34 3.64 -5.43
CA ASP A 412 -25.42 3.19 -4.03
C ASP A 412 -25.50 1.67 -3.87
N MET A 413 -25.74 0.91 -4.95
CA MET A 413 -25.69 -0.55 -4.95
C MET A 413 -24.27 -1.03 -4.64
N THR A 414 -24.17 -2.21 -4.02
CA THR A 414 -22.92 -2.97 -4.00
C THR A 414 -22.54 -3.42 -5.41
N VAL A 415 -21.28 -3.74 -5.63
CA VAL A 415 -20.83 -4.25 -6.95
C VAL A 415 -21.52 -5.58 -7.27
N GLU A 416 -21.75 -6.44 -6.28
CA GLU A 416 -22.50 -7.71 -6.42
C GLU A 416 -23.94 -7.47 -6.85
N ASP A 417 -24.65 -6.56 -6.17
CA ASP A 417 -26.03 -6.21 -6.54
C ASP A 417 -26.10 -5.62 -7.94
N ALA A 418 -25.12 -4.75 -8.29
CA ALA A 418 -25.05 -4.16 -9.62
C ALA A 418 -24.74 -5.20 -10.71
N GLN A 419 -23.93 -6.20 -10.41
CA GLN A 419 -23.63 -7.33 -11.31
C GLN A 419 -24.90 -8.08 -11.68
N GLU A 420 -25.72 -8.46 -10.70
CA GLU A 420 -26.99 -9.15 -10.94
C GLU A 420 -28.03 -8.23 -11.58
N PHE A 421 -28.10 -6.96 -11.14
CA PHE A 421 -29.03 -5.96 -11.69
C PHE A 421 -28.82 -5.74 -13.20
N PHE A 422 -27.55 -5.68 -13.65
CA PHE A 422 -27.16 -5.49 -15.05
C PHE A 422 -26.78 -6.79 -15.77
N LYS A 423 -27.20 -7.94 -15.30
CA LYS A 423 -26.89 -9.27 -15.87
C LYS A 423 -27.12 -9.34 -17.39
N ALA A 424 -28.18 -8.69 -17.87
CA ALA A 424 -28.53 -8.63 -19.30
C ALA A 424 -27.78 -7.56 -20.09
N VAL A 425 -26.88 -6.78 -19.48
CA VAL A 425 -26.15 -5.69 -20.12
C VAL A 425 -24.64 -5.98 -20.09
N PRO A 426 -24.07 -6.70 -21.08
CA PRO A 426 -22.71 -7.20 -21.05
C PRO A 426 -21.64 -6.13 -20.77
N SER A 427 -21.78 -4.94 -21.39
CA SER A 427 -20.82 -3.83 -21.25
C SER A 427 -20.69 -3.28 -19.81
N ILE A 428 -21.73 -3.44 -18.98
CA ILE A 428 -21.71 -3.07 -17.55
C ILE A 428 -21.32 -4.30 -16.74
N ARG A 429 -21.95 -5.46 -17.00
CA ARG A 429 -21.70 -6.70 -16.28
C ARG A 429 -20.22 -7.08 -16.24
N GLU A 430 -19.53 -7.07 -17.40
CA GLU A 430 -18.09 -7.40 -17.47
C GLU A 430 -17.22 -6.52 -16.55
N LYS A 431 -17.60 -5.28 -16.32
CA LYS A 431 -16.89 -4.38 -15.40
C LYS A 431 -17.17 -4.72 -13.94
N MET A 432 -18.43 -5.11 -13.63
CA MET A 432 -18.80 -5.57 -12.29
C MET A 432 -18.15 -6.93 -12.01
N ASP A 433 -18.17 -7.85 -12.97
CA ASP A 433 -17.50 -9.15 -12.86
C ASP A 433 -16.01 -9.00 -12.51
N ALA A 434 -15.31 -8.06 -13.16
CA ALA A 434 -13.90 -7.79 -12.87
C ALA A 434 -13.67 -7.27 -11.45
N LEU A 435 -14.59 -6.46 -10.90
CA LEU A 435 -14.52 -5.99 -9.52
C LEU A 435 -14.82 -7.10 -8.51
N VAL A 436 -15.83 -7.95 -8.78
CA VAL A 436 -16.15 -9.10 -7.92
C VAL A 436 -14.98 -10.09 -7.86
N ARG A 437 -14.34 -10.38 -8.99
CA ARG A 437 -13.19 -11.29 -9.10
C ARG A 437 -11.99 -10.87 -8.26
N VAL A 438 -11.77 -9.58 -8.06
CA VAL A 438 -10.73 -9.07 -7.16
C VAL A 438 -11.18 -8.95 -5.70
N GLY A 439 -12.32 -9.55 -5.33
CA GLY A 439 -12.85 -9.53 -3.97
C GLY A 439 -13.46 -8.20 -3.54
N LEU A 440 -13.95 -7.38 -4.48
CA LEU A 440 -14.57 -6.08 -4.20
C LEU A 440 -16.09 -6.08 -4.44
N GLY A 441 -16.75 -7.23 -4.29
CA GLY A 441 -18.19 -7.34 -4.44
C GLY A 441 -18.98 -6.47 -3.47
N TYR A 442 -18.48 -6.31 -2.26
CA TYR A 442 -19.12 -5.60 -1.15
C TYR A 442 -19.07 -4.07 -1.23
N ILE A 443 -18.13 -3.48 -1.98
CA ILE A 443 -18.03 -2.01 -2.07
C ILE A 443 -19.17 -1.45 -2.91
N LYS A 444 -19.55 -0.18 -2.66
CA LYS A 444 -20.56 0.49 -3.49
C LYS A 444 -19.96 0.93 -4.82
N VAL A 445 -20.73 0.79 -5.90
CA VAL A 445 -20.35 1.18 -7.27
C VAL A 445 -19.90 2.66 -7.34
N GLY A 446 -20.60 3.53 -6.60
CA GLY A 446 -20.32 4.98 -6.50
C GLY A 446 -19.56 5.39 -5.24
N GLN A 447 -18.93 4.46 -4.50
CA GLN A 447 -18.15 4.76 -3.29
C GLN A 447 -17.06 5.79 -3.58
N GLN A 448 -16.93 6.79 -2.74
CA GLN A 448 -15.93 7.85 -2.94
C GLN A 448 -14.51 7.28 -2.85
N ALA A 449 -13.64 7.67 -3.77
CA ALA A 449 -12.25 7.21 -3.78
C ALA A 449 -11.47 7.51 -2.50
N THR A 450 -11.87 8.54 -1.78
CA THR A 450 -11.25 8.98 -0.52
C THR A 450 -11.63 8.12 0.69
N THR A 451 -12.66 7.28 0.56
CA THR A 451 -13.12 6.36 1.61
C THR A 451 -12.64 4.91 1.37
N LEU A 452 -11.97 4.66 0.26
CA LEU A 452 -11.38 3.36 -0.02
C LEU A 452 -10.06 3.19 0.75
N SER A 453 -9.82 2.01 1.29
CA SER A 453 -8.52 1.63 1.82
C SER A 453 -7.47 1.54 0.70
N GLY A 454 -6.18 1.54 1.06
CA GLY A 454 -5.09 1.39 0.08
C GLY A 454 -5.22 0.10 -0.74
N GLY A 455 -5.52 -1.02 -0.08
CA GLY A 455 -5.74 -2.31 -0.72
C GLY A 455 -6.97 -2.34 -1.64
N GLU A 456 -8.10 -1.73 -1.23
CA GLU A 456 -9.29 -1.59 -2.09
C GLU A 456 -8.97 -0.75 -3.34
N ALA A 457 -8.29 0.39 -3.18
CA ALA A 457 -7.88 1.23 -4.30
C ALA A 457 -6.98 0.47 -5.30
N GLN A 458 -6.05 -0.34 -4.79
CA GLN A 458 -5.16 -1.18 -5.59
C GLN A 458 -5.94 -2.25 -6.36
N ARG A 459 -6.89 -2.93 -5.70
CA ARG A 459 -7.76 -3.94 -6.35
C ARG A 459 -8.69 -3.33 -7.40
N VAL A 460 -9.21 -2.10 -7.20
CA VAL A 460 -9.95 -1.37 -8.24
C VAL A 460 -9.05 -1.08 -9.45
N LYS A 461 -7.76 -0.76 -9.26
CA LYS A 461 -6.81 -0.59 -10.36
C LYS A 461 -6.60 -1.90 -11.11
N LEU A 462 -6.43 -3.00 -10.38
CA LEU A 462 -6.27 -4.34 -10.95
C LEU A 462 -7.51 -4.75 -11.77
N SER A 463 -8.73 -4.56 -11.26
CA SER A 463 -9.97 -4.90 -11.96
C SER A 463 -10.12 -4.17 -13.30
N LYS A 464 -9.64 -2.92 -13.39
CA LYS A 464 -9.59 -2.16 -14.64
C LYS A 464 -8.68 -2.82 -15.68
N GLU A 465 -7.54 -3.36 -15.27
CA GLU A 465 -6.62 -4.02 -16.18
C GLU A 465 -7.15 -5.38 -16.64
N LEU A 466 -7.81 -6.14 -15.75
CA LEU A 466 -8.49 -7.39 -16.09
C LEU A 466 -9.58 -7.21 -17.15
N SER A 467 -10.27 -6.08 -17.12
CA SER A 467 -11.34 -5.78 -18.08
C SER A 467 -10.86 -5.34 -19.47
N LYS A 468 -9.53 -5.30 -19.70
CA LYS A 468 -8.93 -4.97 -21.00
C LYS A 468 -8.45 -6.23 -21.69
N ARG A 469 -8.44 -6.20 -23.04
CA ARG A 469 -7.77 -7.25 -23.82
C ARG A 469 -6.27 -7.29 -23.48
N SER A 470 -5.80 -8.44 -23.09
CA SER A 470 -4.37 -8.69 -22.85
C SER A 470 -3.64 -8.86 -24.18
N THR A 471 -2.44 -8.28 -24.28
CA THR A 471 -1.52 -8.53 -25.40
C THR A 471 -0.57 -9.70 -25.12
N GLY A 472 -0.55 -10.21 -23.88
CA GLY A 472 0.41 -11.24 -23.43
C GLY A 472 1.85 -10.71 -23.26
N ARG A 473 2.06 -9.40 -23.39
CA ARG A 473 3.39 -8.75 -23.32
C ARG A 473 3.41 -7.53 -22.40
N THR A 474 2.57 -7.57 -21.36
CA THR A 474 2.50 -6.51 -20.34
C THR A 474 3.30 -6.94 -19.12
N LEU A 475 4.08 -6.01 -18.55
CA LEU A 475 4.68 -6.16 -17.23
C LEU A 475 3.79 -5.46 -16.20
N TYR A 476 3.24 -6.23 -15.27
CA TYR A 476 2.53 -5.71 -14.10
C TYR A 476 3.47 -5.68 -12.91
N ILE A 477 3.50 -4.57 -12.20
CA ILE A 477 4.28 -4.40 -10.96
C ILE A 477 3.29 -4.04 -9.86
N LEU A 478 3.33 -4.80 -8.77
CA LEU A 478 2.47 -4.59 -7.60
C LEU A 478 3.34 -4.44 -6.35
N ASP A 479 2.98 -3.48 -5.51
CA ASP A 479 3.65 -3.22 -4.24
C ASP A 479 2.74 -3.65 -3.10
N GLU A 480 3.13 -4.71 -2.38
CA GLU A 480 2.43 -5.32 -1.24
C GLU A 480 0.90 -5.47 -1.45
N PRO A 481 0.46 -6.20 -2.50
CA PRO A 481 -0.97 -6.27 -2.85
C PRO A 481 -1.84 -7.03 -1.86
N THR A 482 -1.27 -7.76 -0.91
CA THR A 482 -2.01 -8.51 0.12
C THR A 482 -2.23 -7.74 1.41
N THR A 483 -1.77 -6.50 1.48
CA THR A 483 -1.96 -5.64 2.66
C THR A 483 -3.45 -5.51 3.02
N GLY A 484 -3.79 -5.78 4.29
CA GLY A 484 -5.15 -5.70 4.80
C GLY A 484 -6.12 -6.72 4.22
N LEU A 485 -5.62 -7.87 3.75
CA LEU A 485 -6.44 -8.94 3.21
C LEU A 485 -6.51 -10.14 4.14
N HIS A 486 -7.73 -10.63 4.35
CA HIS A 486 -7.95 -11.94 4.93
C HIS A 486 -7.42 -13.05 4.00
N PHE A 487 -7.04 -14.20 4.55
CA PHE A 487 -6.49 -15.36 3.80
C PHE A 487 -7.31 -15.74 2.56
N ASP A 488 -8.64 -15.74 2.64
CA ASP A 488 -9.51 -16.06 1.50
C ASP A 488 -9.45 -15.00 0.39
N ASP A 489 -9.29 -13.73 0.74
CA ASP A 489 -9.14 -12.66 -0.24
C ASP A 489 -7.74 -12.69 -0.88
N VAL A 490 -6.70 -13.11 -0.14
CA VAL A 490 -5.36 -13.40 -0.69
C VAL A 490 -5.46 -14.51 -1.73
N ARG A 491 -6.20 -15.61 -1.45
CA ARG A 491 -6.43 -16.70 -2.39
C ARG A 491 -7.07 -16.21 -3.69
N LYS A 492 -8.17 -15.43 -3.58
CA LYS A 492 -8.86 -14.85 -4.75
C LYS A 492 -7.95 -13.92 -5.56
N LEU A 493 -7.16 -13.10 -4.89
CA LEU A 493 -6.19 -12.22 -5.54
C LEU A 493 -5.14 -13.02 -6.30
N LEU A 494 -4.60 -14.08 -5.71
CA LEU A 494 -3.62 -14.96 -6.35
C LEU A 494 -4.17 -15.64 -7.61
N GLU A 495 -5.42 -16.12 -7.58
CA GLU A 495 -6.08 -16.67 -8.77
C GLU A 495 -6.06 -15.67 -9.93
N VAL A 496 -6.38 -14.41 -9.66
CA VAL A 496 -6.35 -13.33 -10.65
C VAL A 496 -4.93 -13.04 -11.16
N LEU A 497 -3.95 -12.98 -10.27
CA LEU A 497 -2.56 -12.71 -10.65
C LEU A 497 -1.98 -13.85 -11.50
N HIS A 498 -2.27 -15.09 -11.14
CA HIS A 498 -1.85 -16.25 -11.91
C HIS A 498 -2.50 -16.30 -13.29
N GLU A 499 -3.79 -15.95 -13.40
CA GLU A 499 -4.49 -15.85 -14.69
C GLU A 499 -3.86 -14.78 -15.62
N LEU A 500 -3.41 -13.64 -15.06
CA LEU A 500 -2.67 -12.65 -15.84
C LEU A 500 -1.37 -13.24 -16.42
N VAL A 501 -0.67 -14.06 -15.64
CA VAL A 501 0.56 -14.73 -16.10
C VAL A 501 0.24 -15.80 -17.16
N ASP A 502 -0.81 -16.58 -16.96
CA ASP A 502 -1.25 -17.62 -17.90
C ASP A 502 -1.72 -17.02 -19.24
N ALA A 503 -2.19 -15.76 -19.22
CA ALA A 503 -2.46 -14.98 -20.43
C ALA A 503 -1.17 -14.45 -21.12
N GLY A 504 0.03 -14.90 -20.71
CA GLY A 504 1.33 -14.58 -21.31
C GLY A 504 2.03 -13.37 -20.73
N ASN A 505 1.41 -12.63 -19.79
CA ASN A 505 2.02 -11.45 -19.19
C ASN A 505 3.08 -11.83 -18.15
N SER A 506 3.80 -10.82 -17.66
CA SER A 506 4.75 -10.96 -16.55
C SER A 506 4.22 -10.18 -15.36
N VAL A 507 4.24 -10.79 -14.19
CA VAL A 507 3.80 -10.16 -12.94
C VAL A 507 4.97 -10.14 -11.97
N VAL A 508 5.32 -8.95 -11.47
CA VAL A 508 6.34 -8.76 -10.44
C VAL A 508 5.66 -8.16 -9.22
N VAL A 509 5.79 -8.85 -8.09
CA VAL A 509 5.16 -8.45 -6.82
C VAL A 509 6.24 -8.24 -5.78
N ILE A 510 6.21 -7.11 -5.08
CA ILE A 510 6.97 -6.93 -3.84
C ILE A 510 6.09 -7.49 -2.73
N GLU A 511 6.57 -8.48 -1.97
CA GLU A 511 5.75 -9.15 -0.96
C GLU A 511 6.55 -9.66 0.24
N HIS A 512 5.82 -9.73 1.36
CA HIS A 512 6.27 -10.32 2.62
C HIS A 512 5.41 -11.52 3.04
N ASN A 513 4.20 -11.63 2.50
CA ASN A 513 3.28 -12.73 2.78
C ASN A 513 3.81 -14.04 2.22
N LEU A 514 4.08 -15.02 3.09
CA LEU A 514 4.65 -16.30 2.73
C LEU A 514 3.71 -17.13 1.84
N ASP A 515 2.40 -16.99 1.99
CA ASP A 515 1.42 -17.66 1.15
C ASP A 515 1.49 -17.21 -0.30
N VAL A 516 1.80 -15.93 -0.54
CA VAL A 516 2.06 -15.41 -1.89
C VAL A 516 3.40 -15.92 -2.40
N ILE A 517 4.44 -15.78 -1.58
CA ILE A 517 5.82 -16.10 -1.95
C ILE A 517 5.96 -17.58 -2.31
N LYS A 518 5.28 -18.50 -1.58
CA LYS A 518 5.31 -19.94 -1.90
C LYS A 518 4.68 -20.28 -3.26
N THR A 519 3.81 -19.42 -3.82
CA THR A 519 3.18 -19.64 -5.13
C THR A 519 4.00 -19.07 -6.29
N ALA A 520 5.07 -18.32 -6.04
CA ALA A 520 5.89 -17.67 -7.07
C ALA A 520 6.64 -18.67 -7.96
N ASP A 521 6.75 -18.36 -9.25
CA ASP A 521 7.60 -19.09 -10.18
C ASP A 521 9.09 -18.74 -10.01
N TRP A 522 9.37 -17.53 -9.52
CA TRP A 522 10.73 -17.01 -9.32
C TRP A 522 10.76 -15.99 -8.20
N ILE A 523 11.81 -16.02 -7.41
CA ILE A 523 12.02 -15.08 -6.30
C ILE A 523 13.34 -14.35 -6.50
N ILE A 524 13.36 -13.07 -6.17
CA ILE A 524 14.56 -12.24 -6.00
C ILE A 524 14.56 -11.73 -4.57
N ASP A 525 15.45 -12.27 -3.74
CA ASP A 525 15.54 -11.92 -2.33
C ASP A 525 16.64 -10.89 -2.09
N ILE A 526 16.28 -9.76 -1.45
CA ILE A 526 17.16 -8.60 -1.26
C ILE A 526 17.40 -8.38 0.24
N GLY A 527 18.67 -8.26 0.61
CA GLY A 527 19.07 -8.09 2.00
C GLY A 527 20.60 -7.99 2.13
N PRO A 528 21.19 -8.64 3.16
CA PRO A 528 20.55 -9.44 4.22
C PRO A 528 19.79 -8.61 5.24
N GLU A 529 20.15 -7.32 5.41
CA GLU A 529 19.57 -6.40 6.38
C GLU A 529 18.92 -5.19 5.70
N GLY A 530 18.28 -4.32 6.48
CA GLY A 530 17.77 -3.02 6.02
C GLY A 530 18.87 -1.94 5.96
N GLY A 531 18.58 -0.83 5.28
CA GLY A 531 19.46 0.33 5.20
C GLY A 531 20.83 0.04 4.56
N ASP A 532 21.89 0.60 5.13
CA ASP A 532 23.26 0.51 4.58
C ASP A 532 23.85 -0.90 4.63
N ALA A 533 23.39 -1.75 5.53
CA ALA A 533 23.80 -3.15 5.61
C ALA A 533 23.07 -4.05 4.60
N GLY A 534 22.04 -3.52 3.92
CA GLY A 534 21.28 -4.18 2.88
C GLY A 534 21.75 -3.90 1.46
N GLY A 535 20.81 -3.99 0.52
CA GLY A 535 21.01 -3.61 -0.87
C GLY A 535 21.75 -4.61 -1.73
N ASN A 536 21.89 -5.86 -1.26
CA ASN A 536 22.47 -6.97 -2.03
C ASN A 536 21.41 -7.99 -2.41
N ILE A 537 21.63 -8.75 -3.48
CA ILE A 537 20.84 -9.94 -3.78
C ILE A 537 21.37 -11.08 -2.92
N VAL A 538 20.54 -11.60 -2.02
CA VAL A 538 20.87 -12.70 -1.11
C VAL A 538 20.61 -14.05 -1.76
N GLY A 539 19.54 -14.12 -2.55
CA GLY A 539 19.16 -15.33 -3.27
C GLY A 539 18.26 -15.05 -4.47
N VAL A 540 18.34 -15.94 -5.45
CA VAL A 540 17.44 -15.96 -6.61
C VAL A 540 17.09 -17.40 -6.93
N GLY A 541 15.89 -17.64 -7.47
CA GLY A 541 15.45 -18.95 -7.90
C GLY A 541 13.99 -19.22 -7.57
N THR A 542 13.59 -20.49 -7.63
CA THR A 542 12.26 -20.91 -7.17
C THR A 542 12.18 -20.89 -5.64
N PRO A 543 10.97 -20.90 -5.04
CA PRO A 543 10.81 -21.01 -3.59
C PRO A 543 11.61 -22.17 -2.98
N GLU A 544 11.63 -23.33 -3.62
CA GLU A 544 12.36 -24.52 -3.18
C GLU A 544 13.90 -24.34 -3.25
N THR A 545 14.37 -23.50 -4.16
CA THR A 545 15.79 -23.15 -4.26
C THR A 545 16.18 -22.15 -3.18
N LEU A 546 15.31 -21.16 -2.93
CA LEU A 546 15.56 -20.13 -1.94
C LEU A 546 15.52 -20.69 -0.51
N SER A 547 14.61 -21.64 -0.23
CA SER A 547 14.47 -22.27 1.10
C SER A 547 15.76 -22.97 1.58
N LYS A 548 16.66 -23.32 0.67
CA LYS A 548 17.97 -23.92 0.98
C LYS A 548 19.09 -22.89 1.21
N LYS A 549 18.82 -21.59 1.05
CA LYS A 549 19.82 -20.52 1.16
C LYS A 549 19.92 -20.03 2.59
N GLN A 550 20.96 -20.41 3.32
CA GLN A 550 21.17 -20.05 4.75
C GLN A 550 21.24 -18.55 5.04
N LYS A 551 21.63 -17.72 4.05
CA LYS A 551 21.72 -16.27 4.20
C LYS A 551 20.38 -15.53 3.96
N SER A 552 19.36 -16.24 3.52
CA SER A 552 18.05 -15.67 3.21
C SER A 552 17.12 -15.85 4.40
N HIS A 553 16.71 -14.76 5.02
CA HIS A 553 15.68 -14.80 6.06
C HIS A 553 14.36 -15.33 5.49
N THR A 554 13.93 -14.82 4.33
CA THR A 554 12.75 -15.33 3.62
C THR A 554 12.85 -16.83 3.33
N GLY A 555 14.06 -17.30 2.94
CA GLY A 555 14.33 -18.71 2.68
C GLY A 555 14.15 -19.60 3.92
N HIS A 556 14.49 -19.10 5.10
CA HIS A 556 14.32 -19.82 6.37
C HIS A 556 12.84 -20.08 6.67
N TYR A 557 12.00 -19.05 6.68
CA TYR A 557 10.56 -19.19 6.90
C TYR A 557 9.87 -20.02 5.80
N LEU A 558 10.30 -19.87 4.53
CA LEU A 558 9.81 -20.73 3.43
C LEU A 558 10.13 -22.21 3.63
N ASN A 559 11.29 -22.54 4.21
CA ASN A 559 11.67 -23.92 4.46
C ASN A 559 10.73 -24.60 5.45
N GLU A 560 10.36 -23.89 6.51
CA GLU A 560 9.39 -24.37 7.51
C GLU A 560 8.03 -24.62 6.87
N LEU A 561 7.53 -23.66 6.09
CA LEU A 561 6.22 -23.74 5.43
C LEU A 561 6.16 -24.86 4.38
N LEU A 562 7.19 -24.99 3.54
CA LEU A 562 7.23 -26.02 2.49
C LEU A 562 7.41 -27.44 3.04
N ASN A 563 7.99 -27.60 4.23
CA ASN A 563 8.12 -28.88 4.91
C ASN A 563 6.86 -29.28 5.67
N SER A 564 6.14 -28.32 6.25
CA SER A 564 4.86 -28.57 6.92
C SER A 564 3.72 -28.88 5.94
N SER A 565 3.87 -28.52 4.65
CA SER A 565 2.88 -28.77 3.58
C SER A 565 3.07 -30.11 2.87
N LYS A 566 4.09 -30.91 3.26
CA LYS A 566 4.31 -32.29 2.78
C LYS A 566 3.68 -33.30 3.72
#